data_f7b64d83a0d6aab421ffb37abecdfe9c
#
_entry.id   f7b64d83a0d6aab421ffb37abecdfe9c
#
_cell.length_a   1.000
_cell.length_b   1.000
_cell.length_c   1.000
_cell.angle_alpha   90.00
_cell.angle_beta   90.00
_cell.angle_gamma   90.00
#
_symmetry.space_group_name_H-M   'P 1'
#
loop_
_entity.id
_entity.type
_entity.pdbx_description
1 polymer ?
#
loop_
_entity_poly.entity_id
_entity_poly.type
_entity_poly.pdbx_seq_one_letter_code
_entity_poly.pdbx_strand_id
1 'polypeptide(L)'
;MLHYAHAIYIGPILSIRGHLLARCSHVVSFSSSICQLSVRLDSAFLVNSSPPLTDVNPHLAVSRKMPIFAAEMAKQCTDTDEVLRMINQRLRKLEKSDSEKTEEIGRLNRIIGQKDKEIHSLKMDLASTRSELADAKAHIEELEECSDDEDNSSGRSEKPEKNSSNSSVPPSQESIAARELRRTKSLRKPSSKPSGGQPGHKGSTLQTVGTPDRIVKHEPRYCKCCGRPLDGIGYRKVRKTQIMDIRFVMETTEEQYYEKVCQCGCVNNCDAPNCRIKYGDNIRALVSYLNVVQCIPFKRIAELISDLCGQRISEGTVQNILKGNSKKADPAYEEIRRRIELSPVNGADETGAAVGKELHWNWIFQNALLTYVFQMKSRGKEAVDSKFPNGLPHSMLVTDRKQTYFNMNVKGHQVCLAHLLRNAEYLNELDTKQDWSRRFIHLIGHAINLRRDGNITQRKIKVLKTKMKNLLGESLTHLDKEFESFKKGILKVKDYLFTFLSNPLVPYDNNASERGVRKIKIKQKVSGCFRTDGGADDFAKLHSIAETAMKNGNSKFNAILAVVQQ
;
A
#
# COMPACT_ATOMS: atom_id res chain seq x y z
N MET A 1 -18.64 -27.55 -3.12
CA MET A 1 -17.93 -26.28 -3.51
C MET A 1 -18.33 -25.04 -2.70
N LEU A 2 -19.20 -25.14 -1.71
CA LEU A 2 -19.62 -24.00 -0.85
C LEU A 2 -18.86 -23.92 0.49
N HIS A 3 -17.98 -24.87 0.81
CA HIS A 3 -17.26 -24.94 2.09
C HIS A 3 -15.86 -24.29 2.11
N TYR A 4 -15.32 -23.82 0.99
CA TYR A 4 -13.97 -23.23 0.94
C TYR A 4 -13.94 -21.69 0.98
N ALA A 5 -15.05 -21.02 0.78
CA ALA A 5 -15.10 -19.55 0.77
C ALA A 5 -15.17 -18.89 2.18
N HIS A 6 -15.48 -19.65 3.24
CA HIS A 6 -15.60 -19.13 4.61
C HIS A 6 -14.32 -19.22 5.43
N ALA A 7 -13.29 -19.91 4.95
CA ALA A 7 -12.08 -20.21 5.74
C ALA A 7 -11.04 -19.07 5.81
N ILE A 8 -11.18 -17.99 5.05
CA ILE A 8 -10.12 -16.96 4.93
C ILE A 8 -10.32 -15.75 5.88
N TYR A 9 -11.50 -15.58 6.49
CA TYR A 9 -11.74 -14.34 7.26
C TYR A 9 -12.16 -14.52 8.74
N ILE A 10 -12.29 -15.76 9.24
CA ILE A 10 -12.67 -16.02 10.64
C ILE A 10 -11.66 -16.96 11.36
N GLY A 11 -10.58 -17.35 10.70
CA GLY A 11 -9.62 -18.35 11.13
C GLY A 11 -8.87 -18.12 12.47
N PRO A 12 -8.54 -16.92 12.94
CA PRO A 12 -7.78 -16.78 14.19
C PRO A 12 -8.61 -16.74 15.46
N ILE A 13 -9.92 -16.47 15.41
CA ILE A 13 -10.71 -16.19 16.63
C ILE A 13 -11.52 -17.41 17.11
N LEU A 14 -11.96 -18.30 16.22
CA LEU A 14 -12.75 -19.47 16.58
C LEU A 14 -11.92 -20.74 16.84
N SER A 15 -10.70 -20.85 16.31
CA SER A 15 -9.79 -21.98 16.56
C SER A 15 -9.29 -22.05 18.02
N ILE A 16 -9.26 -20.91 18.72
CA ILE A 16 -8.82 -20.87 20.14
C ILE A 16 -9.92 -21.34 21.09
N ARG A 17 -11.20 -21.21 20.74
CA ARG A 17 -12.30 -21.70 21.58
C ARG A 17 -12.57 -23.19 21.45
N GLY A 18 -12.39 -23.79 20.29
CA GLY A 18 -12.65 -25.22 20.06
C GLY A 18 -11.61 -26.16 20.66
N HIS A 19 -10.34 -25.78 20.69
CA HIS A 19 -9.26 -26.60 21.25
C HIS A 19 -9.12 -26.53 22.78
N LEU A 20 -9.67 -25.51 23.42
CA LEU A 20 -9.70 -25.43 24.90
C LEU A 20 -10.80 -26.31 25.51
N LEU A 21 -11.92 -26.54 24.83
CA LEU A 21 -13.02 -27.38 25.35
C LEU A 21 -12.78 -28.89 25.16
N ALA A 22 -12.01 -29.30 24.15
CA ALA A 22 -11.74 -30.71 23.87
C ALA A 22 -10.61 -31.32 24.72
N ARG A 23 -9.78 -30.51 25.40
CA ARG A 23 -8.70 -30.98 26.27
C ARG A 23 -9.03 -30.92 27.75
N CYS A 24 -10.16 -30.31 28.17
CA CYS A 24 -10.60 -30.28 29.56
C CYS A 24 -11.35 -31.53 30.03
N SER A 25 -11.72 -32.46 29.14
CA SER A 25 -12.50 -33.66 29.53
C SER A 25 -11.67 -34.79 30.14
N HIS A 26 -10.34 -34.71 30.18
CA HIS A 26 -9.48 -35.76 30.77
C HIS A 26 -8.71 -35.33 32.03
N VAL A 27 -8.94 -34.13 32.58
CA VAL A 27 -8.29 -33.66 33.83
C VAL A 27 -9.31 -33.34 34.93
N VAL A 28 -10.53 -33.90 34.86
CA VAL A 28 -11.62 -33.65 35.82
C VAL A 28 -11.56 -34.57 37.04
N SER A 29 -10.42 -35.16 37.43
CA SER A 29 -10.32 -35.89 38.69
C SER A 29 -9.31 -35.35 39.72
N PHE A 30 -8.75 -34.14 39.49
CA PHE A 30 -7.87 -33.55 40.51
C PHE A 30 -8.26 -32.11 40.84
N SER A 31 -8.82 -32.01 42.04
CA SER A 31 -9.09 -30.83 42.90
C SER A 31 -10.00 -29.73 42.31
N SER A 32 -11.24 -29.78 42.77
CA SER A 32 -12.26 -28.73 42.68
C SER A 32 -11.83 -27.36 43.24
N SER A 33 -10.73 -27.29 44.00
CA SER A 33 -10.21 -26.07 44.62
C SER A 33 -9.42 -25.18 43.67
N ILE A 34 -8.67 -25.73 42.71
CA ILE A 34 -7.89 -24.93 41.74
C ILE A 34 -8.80 -24.36 40.64
N CYS A 35 -9.84 -25.10 40.23
CA CYS A 35 -10.83 -24.63 39.28
C CYS A 35 -11.72 -23.51 39.86
N GLN A 36 -12.04 -23.57 41.17
CA GLN A 36 -12.82 -22.50 41.83
C GLN A 36 -12.04 -21.19 42.03
N LEU A 37 -10.69 -21.24 42.14
CA LEU A 37 -9.87 -20.04 42.22
C LEU A 37 -9.78 -19.31 40.87
N SER A 38 -9.69 -20.05 39.75
CA SER A 38 -9.66 -19.45 38.43
C SER A 38 -11.00 -18.83 38.02
N VAL A 39 -12.12 -19.45 38.40
CA VAL A 39 -13.48 -18.94 38.13
C VAL A 39 -13.83 -17.73 39.01
N ARG A 40 -13.30 -17.64 40.22
CA ARG A 40 -13.51 -16.47 41.10
C ARG A 40 -12.72 -15.25 40.69
N LEU A 41 -11.59 -15.43 40.00
CA LEU A 41 -10.81 -14.30 39.43
C LEU A 41 -11.47 -13.72 38.15
N ASP A 42 -12.11 -14.58 37.33
CA ASP A 42 -12.81 -14.11 36.13
C ASP A 42 -14.15 -13.42 36.45
N SER A 43 -14.85 -13.79 37.54
CA SER A 43 -16.14 -13.18 37.89
C SER A 43 -16.04 -11.82 38.59
N ALA A 44 -14.89 -11.48 39.16
CA ALA A 44 -14.67 -10.17 39.79
C ALA A 44 -14.37 -9.02 38.82
N PHE A 45 -14.11 -9.32 37.56
CA PHE A 45 -13.70 -8.33 36.53
C PHE A 45 -14.77 -8.01 35.46
N LEU A 46 -15.99 -8.59 35.57
CA LEU A 46 -17.03 -8.41 34.54
C LEU A 46 -18.13 -7.38 34.86
N VAL A 47 -17.97 -6.59 35.90
CA VAL A 47 -18.92 -5.51 36.22
C VAL A 47 -18.16 -4.19 36.31
N ASN A 48 -18.03 -3.51 35.20
CA ASN A 48 -18.30 -2.09 34.96
C ASN A 48 -17.68 -1.54 33.65
N SER A 49 -18.56 -1.00 32.84
CA SER A 49 -18.40 0.10 31.87
C SER A 49 -17.35 -0.01 30.77
N SER A 50 -17.82 0.07 29.54
CA SER A 50 -17.06 0.30 28.30
C SER A 50 -16.42 1.69 28.31
N PRO A 51 -15.09 1.80 28.14
CA PRO A 51 -14.44 3.02 27.66
C PRO A 51 -13.70 2.81 26.32
N PRO A 52 -13.30 3.87 25.65
CA PRO A 52 -12.84 3.83 24.26
C PRO A 52 -11.46 3.20 24.08
N LEU A 53 -11.20 2.72 22.87
CA LEU A 53 -10.08 1.89 22.36
C LEU A 53 -8.65 2.47 22.51
N THR A 54 -8.30 3.13 23.58
CA THR A 54 -6.95 3.68 23.80
C THR A 54 -6.20 3.14 25.00
N ASP A 55 -6.84 2.33 25.86
CA ASP A 55 -6.16 1.78 27.05
C ASP A 55 -5.96 0.27 26.93
N VAL A 56 -4.75 -0.13 26.57
CA VAL A 56 -4.28 -1.51 26.73
C VAL A 56 -3.99 -1.73 28.21
N ASN A 57 -4.94 -2.34 28.91
CA ASN A 57 -4.82 -2.65 30.32
C ASN A 57 -3.69 -3.68 30.57
N PRO A 58 -2.59 -3.33 31.26
CA PRO A 58 -1.46 -4.23 31.53
C PRO A 58 -1.85 -5.49 32.32
N HIS A 59 -2.98 -5.51 33.04
CA HIS A 59 -3.48 -6.67 33.75
C HIS A 59 -3.90 -7.86 32.86
N LEU A 60 -4.25 -7.62 31.59
CA LEU A 60 -4.55 -8.69 30.62
C LEU A 60 -3.32 -9.52 30.19
N ALA A 61 -2.11 -8.96 30.28
CA ALA A 61 -0.87 -9.67 29.96
C ALA A 61 -0.43 -10.65 31.05
N VAL A 62 -0.77 -10.37 32.31
CA VAL A 62 -0.47 -11.24 33.47
C VAL A 62 -1.38 -12.48 33.45
N SER A 63 -2.68 -12.29 33.17
CA SER A 63 -3.68 -13.38 33.13
C SER A 63 -3.39 -14.44 32.05
N ARG A 64 -2.74 -14.09 30.94
CA ARG A 64 -2.44 -15.05 29.84
C ARG A 64 -1.23 -15.94 30.08
N LYS A 65 -0.31 -15.58 30.99
CA LYS A 65 0.89 -16.38 31.31
C LYS A 65 0.69 -17.32 32.47
N MET A 66 -0.27 -17.07 33.34
CA MET A 66 -0.56 -17.88 34.54
C MET A 66 -0.99 -19.31 34.25
N PRO A 67 -1.91 -19.60 33.30
CA PRO A 67 -2.32 -20.98 33.04
C PRO A 67 -1.20 -21.88 32.51
N ILE A 68 -0.29 -21.32 31.71
CA ILE A 68 0.83 -22.07 31.13
C ILE A 68 1.86 -22.42 32.20
N PHE A 69 2.15 -21.48 33.11
CA PHE A 69 3.06 -21.70 34.22
C PHE A 69 2.51 -22.71 35.27
N ALA A 70 1.22 -22.62 35.60
CA ALA A 70 0.57 -23.56 36.49
C ALA A 70 0.55 -24.98 35.94
N ALA A 71 0.38 -25.14 34.61
CA ALA A 71 0.43 -26.44 33.94
C ALA A 71 1.85 -27.04 33.87
N GLU A 72 2.87 -26.20 33.76
CA GLU A 72 4.28 -26.63 33.76
C GLU A 72 4.76 -27.05 35.18
N MET A 73 4.35 -26.30 36.19
CA MET A 73 4.68 -26.58 37.59
C MET A 73 3.96 -27.81 38.16
N ALA A 74 2.71 -28.07 37.77
CA ALA A 74 1.95 -29.27 38.16
C ALA A 74 2.56 -30.59 37.63
N LYS A 75 3.46 -30.53 36.66
CA LYS A 75 4.20 -31.71 36.14
C LYS A 75 5.45 -32.06 36.95
N GLN A 76 5.92 -31.17 37.81
CA GLN A 76 7.21 -31.33 38.51
C GLN A 76 7.09 -31.60 40.04
N CYS A 77 5.93 -31.33 40.66
CA CYS A 77 5.74 -31.48 42.10
C CYS A 77 4.54 -32.38 42.44
N THR A 78 4.73 -33.31 43.37
CA THR A 78 3.68 -34.21 43.91
C THR A 78 2.97 -33.63 45.13
N ASP A 79 3.47 -32.54 45.72
CA ASP A 79 2.91 -31.88 46.89
C ASP A 79 2.19 -30.58 46.52
N THR A 80 0.88 -30.54 46.74
CA THR A 80 0.01 -29.39 46.42
C THR A 80 0.38 -28.13 47.20
N ASP A 81 0.92 -28.23 48.40
CA ASP A 81 1.33 -27.10 49.22
C ASP A 81 2.60 -26.44 48.71
N GLU A 82 3.51 -27.20 48.13
CA GLU A 82 4.73 -26.70 47.51
C GLU A 82 4.41 -25.96 46.22
N VAL A 83 3.51 -26.48 45.39
CA VAL A 83 3.02 -25.83 44.17
C VAL A 83 2.35 -24.48 44.50
N LEU A 84 1.51 -24.44 45.54
CA LEU A 84 0.87 -23.19 45.98
C LEU A 84 1.87 -22.16 46.51
N ARG A 85 2.92 -22.56 47.22
CA ARG A 85 4.00 -21.65 47.67
C ARG A 85 4.74 -21.07 46.49
N MET A 86 5.07 -21.87 45.49
CA MET A 86 5.77 -21.41 44.26
C MET A 86 4.89 -20.48 43.41
N ILE A 87 3.60 -20.77 43.28
CA ILE A 87 2.65 -19.90 42.59
C ILE A 87 2.54 -18.56 43.32
N ASN A 88 2.38 -18.56 44.65
CA ASN A 88 2.32 -17.31 45.42
C ASN A 88 3.62 -16.50 45.36
N GLN A 89 4.78 -17.16 45.38
CA GLN A 89 6.06 -16.47 45.21
C GLN A 89 6.16 -15.82 43.82
N ARG A 90 5.67 -16.49 42.78
CA ARG A 90 5.68 -15.94 41.41
C ARG A 90 4.69 -14.80 41.23
N LEU A 91 3.50 -14.91 41.85
CA LEU A 91 2.52 -13.83 41.91
C LEU A 91 3.12 -12.55 42.50
N ARG A 92 3.75 -12.64 43.66
CA ARG A 92 4.42 -11.48 44.29
C ARG A 92 5.49 -10.86 43.43
N LYS A 93 6.27 -11.68 42.64
CA LYS A 93 7.26 -11.17 41.69
C LYS A 93 6.60 -10.44 40.49
N LEU A 94 5.45 -10.95 40.04
CA LEU A 94 4.70 -10.33 38.94
C LEU A 94 4.02 -9.03 39.39
N GLU A 95 3.44 -9.00 40.59
CA GLU A 95 2.85 -7.81 41.20
C GLU A 95 3.89 -6.70 41.40
N LYS A 96 5.12 -7.04 41.88
CA LYS A 96 6.21 -6.09 41.97
C LYS A 96 6.63 -5.54 40.60
N SER A 97 6.75 -6.40 39.57
CA SER A 97 7.08 -5.99 38.21
C SER A 97 5.99 -5.11 37.59
N ASP A 98 4.72 -5.35 37.89
CA ASP A 98 3.59 -4.55 37.45
C ASP A 98 3.55 -3.17 38.12
N SER A 99 3.88 -3.13 39.43
CA SER A 99 4.03 -1.86 40.14
C SER A 99 5.14 -1.00 39.56
N GLU A 100 6.32 -1.58 39.26
CA GLU A 100 7.45 -0.88 38.63
C GLU A 100 7.09 -0.34 37.24
N LYS A 101 6.34 -1.11 36.44
CA LYS A 101 5.85 -0.67 35.12
C LYS A 101 4.81 0.45 35.24
N THR A 102 3.94 0.37 36.23
CA THR A 102 2.92 1.40 36.47
C THR A 102 3.56 2.73 36.87
N GLU A 103 4.63 2.69 37.67
CA GLU A 103 5.42 3.88 38.01
C GLU A 103 6.11 4.48 36.79
N GLU A 104 6.72 3.66 35.94
CA GLU A 104 7.37 4.11 34.71
C GLU A 104 6.35 4.67 33.68
N ILE A 105 5.17 4.08 33.55
CA ILE A 105 4.07 4.65 32.76
C ILE A 105 3.66 6.01 33.30
N GLY A 106 3.55 6.17 34.61
CA GLY A 106 3.26 7.45 35.25
C GLY A 106 4.34 8.52 34.99
N ARG A 107 5.60 8.09 34.97
CA ARG A 107 6.74 8.95 34.60
C ARG A 107 6.69 9.37 33.13
N LEU A 108 6.45 8.43 32.22
CA LEU A 108 6.35 8.68 30.79
C LEU A 108 5.18 9.61 30.46
N ASN A 109 4.04 9.43 31.09
CA ASN A 109 2.86 10.31 30.91
C ASN A 109 3.14 11.76 31.35
N ARG A 110 3.91 11.94 32.42
CA ARG A 110 4.36 13.30 32.84
C ARG A 110 5.27 13.93 31.79
N ILE A 111 6.20 13.17 31.22
CA ILE A 111 7.08 13.64 30.13
C ILE A 111 6.27 14.00 28.87
N ILE A 112 5.29 13.16 28.50
CA ILE A 112 4.38 13.44 27.38
C ILE A 112 3.63 14.75 27.63
N GLY A 113 3.04 14.95 28.80
CA GLY A 113 2.34 16.19 29.13
C GLY A 113 3.21 17.43 29.11
N GLN A 114 4.51 17.31 29.46
CA GLN A 114 5.47 18.42 29.32
C GLN A 114 5.77 18.69 27.83
N LYS A 115 5.97 17.65 27.03
CA LYS A 115 6.23 17.81 25.59
C LYS A 115 5.04 18.36 24.84
N ASP A 116 3.83 18.00 25.22
CA ASP A 116 2.61 18.57 24.62
C ASP A 116 2.49 20.07 24.87
N LYS A 117 2.86 20.54 26.07
CA LYS A 117 2.93 21.98 26.37
C LYS A 117 3.99 22.69 25.53
N GLU A 118 5.18 22.10 25.39
CA GLU A 118 6.26 22.61 24.55
C GLU A 118 5.85 22.69 23.07
N ILE A 119 5.19 21.64 22.57
CA ILE A 119 4.64 21.61 21.20
C ILE A 119 3.57 22.70 21.02
N HIS A 120 2.75 22.94 22.02
CA HIS A 120 1.73 24.00 21.96
C HIS A 120 2.36 25.38 21.88
N SER A 121 3.37 25.67 22.72
CA SER A 121 4.12 26.92 22.67
C SER A 121 4.80 27.12 21.31
N LEU A 122 5.52 26.13 20.81
CA LEU A 122 6.17 26.19 19.50
C LEU A 122 5.18 26.38 18.33
N LYS A 123 3.96 25.87 18.45
CA LYS A 123 2.89 26.13 17.46
C LYS A 123 2.42 27.56 17.48
N MET A 124 2.34 28.18 18.66
CA MET A 124 1.98 29.59 18.79
C MET A 124 3.09 30.49 18.22
N ASP A 125 4.34 30.21 18.55
CA ASP A 125 5.51 30.94 18.02
C ASP A 125 5.59 30.85 16.49
N LEU A 126 5.34 29.65 15.95
CA LEU A 126 5.28 29.43 14.50
C LEU A 126 4.14 30.21 13.83
N ALA A 127 3.01 30.34 14.51
CA ALA A 127 1.89 31.10 13.98
C ALA A 127 2.23 32.62 13.95
N SER A 128 2.89 33.14 15.00
CA SER A 128 3.36 34.53 15.05
C SER A 128 4.38 34.80 13.94
N THR A 129 5.40 33.98 13.83
CA THR A 129 6.42 34.12 12.78
C THR A 129 5.86 34.03 11.36
N ARG A 130 4.81 33.23 11.16
CA ARG A 130 4.10 33.17 9.87
C ARG A 130 3.31 34.44 9.57
N SER A 131 2.75 35.08 10.59
CA SER A 131 2.09 36.37 10.44
C SER A 131 3.10 37.45 10.06
N GLU A 132 4.20 37.55 10.81
CA GLU A 132 5.30 38.47 10.53
C GLU A 132 5.88 38.30 9.12
N LEU A 133 6.02 37.05 8.67
CA LEU A 133 6.46 36.76 7.30
C LEU A 133 5.45 37.17 6.24
N ALA A 134 4.16 37.08 6.55
CA ALA A 134 3.11 37.55 5.65
C ALA A 134 3.12 39.08 5.53
N ASP A 135 3.29 39.77 6.66
CA ASP A 135 3.38 41.22 6.72
C ASP A 135 4.64 41.74 6.00
N ALA A 136 5.79 41.07 6.22
CA ALA A 136 7.03 41.40 5.51
C ALA A 136 6.94 41.16 3.98
N LYS A 137 6.22 40.12 3.55
CA LYS A 137 5.96 39.88 2.11
C LYS A 137 5.06 40.94 1.49
N ALA A 138 4.01 41.37 2.22
CA ALA A 138 3.15 42.45 1.75
C ALA A 138 3.95 43.76 1.60
N HIS A 139 4.86 44.03 2.53
CA HIS A 139 5.73 45.22 2.45
C HIS A 139 6.77 45.15 1.31
N ILE A 140 7.28 43.96 0.98
CA ILE A 140 8.13 43.74 -0.20
C ILE A 140 7.33 43.97 -1.48
N GLU A 141 6.08 43.48 -1.54
CA GLU A 141 5.18 43.68 -2.68
C GLU A 141 4.86 45.17 -2.90
N GLU A 142 4.66 45.94 -1.81
CA GLU A 142 4.54 47.42 -1.87
C GLU A 142 5.82 48.11 -2.36
N LEU A 143 7.00 47.65 -1.99
CA LEU A 143 8.29 48.22 -2.44
C LEU A 143 8.61 47.85 -3.89
N GLU A 144 8.19 46.65 -4.36
CA GLU A 144 8.32 46.24 -5.76
C GLU A 144 7.38 47.03 -6.68
N GLU A 145 6.15 47.38 -6.22
CA GLU A 145 5.23 48.24 -6.96
C GLU A 145 5.74 49.70 -7.12
N CYS A 146 6.65 50.17 -6.23
CA CYS A 146 7.26 51.49 -6.35
C CYS A 146 8.50 51.57 -7.26
N SER A 147 8.98 50.45 -7.81
CA SER A 147 10.22 50.40 -8.60
C SER A 147 10.01 50.20 -10.10
N ASP A 148 8.80 50.07 -10.62
CA ASP A 148 8.50 49.76 -12.02
C ASP A 148 8.01 50.97 -12.86
N ASP A 149 8.59 52.14 -12.62
CA ASP A 149 8.53 53.22 -13.60
C ASP A 149 9.92 53.41 -14.23
N GLU A 150 10.21 52.67 -15.29
CA GLU A 150 11.08 52.91 -16.43
C GLU A 150 11.55 51.57 -17.05
N ASP A 151 10.78 51.01 -17.97
CA ASP A 151 11.29 50.63 -19.28
C ASP A 151 10.14 50.11 -20.19
N ASN A 152 9.76 50.99 -21.10
CA ASN A 152 8.80 50.70 -22.16
C ASN A 152 9.54 50.07 -23.33
N SER A 153 9.57 48.74 -23.39
CA SER A 153 9.87 48.04 -24.64
C SER A 153 8.87 46.90 -24.88
N SER A 154 8.11 47.06 -25.93
CA SER A 154 7.12 46.14 -26.46
C SER A 154 7.65 44.73 -26.70
N GLY A 155 7.49 43.87 -25.70
CA GLY A 155 7.67 42.41 -25.80
C GLY A 155 6.33 41.71 -25.62
N ARG A 156 5.86 40.96 -26.59
CA ARG A 156 4.75 40.00 -26.41
C ARG A 156 5.11 39.10 -25.23
N SER A 157 4.40 39.23 -24.12
CA SER A 157 4.49 38.31 -23.01
C SER A 157 4.15 36.91 -23.52
N GLU A 158 5.15 36.04 -23.64
CA GLU A 158 4.91 34.65 -23.96
C GLU A 158 4.17 34.00 -22.77
N LYS A 159 3.05 33.35 -23.09
CA LYS A 159 2.27 32.63 -22.07
C LYS A 159 3.15 31.58 -21.39
N PRO A 160 3.06 31.39 -20.06
CA PRO A 160 3.83 30.38 -19.37
C PRO A 160 3.57 29.00 -19.94
N GLU A 161 4.63 28.19 -20.10
CA GLU A 161 4.53 26.87 -20.67
C GLU A 161 3.80 25.91 -19.72
N LYS A 162 2.79 25.19 -20.24
CA LYS A 162 2.08 24.15 -19.49
C LYS A 162 2.95 22.94 -19.25
N ASN A 163 3.20 22.59 -18.00
CA ASN A 163 3.98 21.43 -17.57
C ASN A 163 3.24 20.64 -16.46
N SER A 164 3.84 19.59 -15.95
CA SER A 164 3.20 18.72 -14.93
C SER A 164 3.12 19.34 -13.55
N SER A 165 3.75 20.47 -13.29
CA SER A 165 3.65 21.20 -12.01
C SER A 165 2.52 22.21 -12.00
N ASN A 166 2.23 22.86 -13.14
CA ASN A 166 1.23 23.91 -13.28
C ASN A 166 0.02 23.52 -14.13
N SER A 167 -0.06 22.28 -14.62
CA SER A 167 -1.19 21.81 -15.46
C SER A 167 -1.43 20.32 -15.30
N SER A 168 -2.43 19.80 -16.03
CA SER A 168 -2.70 18.35 -16.10
C SER A 168 -1.88 17.64 -17.18
N VAL A 169 -0.89 18.32 -17.80
CA VAL A 169 0.01 17.71 -18.79
C VAL A 169 0.87 16.65 -18.08
N PRO A 170 0.86 15.39 -18.54
CA PRO A 170 1.69 14.37 -17.93
C PRO A 170 3.18 14.61 -18.24
N PRO A 171 4.11 14.25 -17.34
CA PRO A 171 5.55 14.45 -17.55
C PRO A 171 6.11 13.87 -18.84
N SER A 172 5.41 12.91 -19.45
CA SER A 172 5.80 12.30 -20.73
C SER A 172 5.49 13.17 -21.97
N GLN A 173 4.63 14.17 -21.82
CA GLN A 173 4.21 15.10 -22.88
C GLN A 173 4.79 16.51 -22.70
N GLU A 174 5.57 16.74 -21.66
CA GLU A 174 6.29 17.99 -21.47
C GLU A 174 7.31 18.21 -22.59
N SER A 175 7.56 19.47 -22.94
CA SER A 175 8.67 19.84 -23.82
C SER A 175 10.03 19.40 -23.24
N ILE A 176 11.04 19.33 -24.09
CA ILE A 176 12.41 19.00 -23.67
C ILE A 176 12.91 20.03 -22.67
N ALA A 177 12.67 21.32 -22.93
CA ALA A 177 13.05 22.42 -22.05
C ALA A 177 12.39 22.33 -20.67
N ALA A 178 11.08 22.06 -20.61
CA ALA A 178 10.36 21.87 -19.34
C ALA A 178 10.87 20.64 -18.55
N ARG A 179 11.27 19.57 -19.25
CA ARG A 179 11.88 18.39 -18.61
C ARG A 179 13.27 18.69 -18.05
N GLU A 180 14.07 19.46 -18.73
CA GLU A 180 15.41 19.85 -18.28
C GLU A 180 15.32 20.79 -17.08
N LEU A 181 14.48 21.82 -17.14
CA LEU A 181 14.19 22.71 -16.01
C LEU A 181 13.73 21.91 -14.78
N ARG A 182 12.92 20.88 -14.94
CA ARG A 182 12.48 20.02 -13.85
C ARG A 182 13.60 19.10 -13.34
N ARG A 183 14.51 18.64 -14.19
CA ARG A 183 15.68 17.84 -13.78
C ARG A 183 16.66 18.66 -12.95
N THR A 184 16.82 19.93 -13.28
CA THR A 184 17.72 20.85 -12.58
C THR A 184 17.09 21.43 -11.32
N LYS A 185 15.77 21.65 -11.29
CA LYS A 185 15.03 22.05 -10.09
C LYS A 185 14.60 20.81 -9.31
N SER A 186 15.32 20.51 -8.25
CA SER A 186 14.85 19.54 -7.26
C SER A 186 13.46 19.96 -6.78
N LEU A 187 12.44 19.12 -6.96
CA LEU A 187 11.09 19.34 -6.41
C LEU A 187 11.07 19.28 -4.86
N ARG A 188 12.20 18.95 -4.26
CA ARG A 188 12.38 19.04 -2.81
C ARG A 188 12.73 20.48 -2.47
N LYS A 189 11.95 21.08 -1.57
CA LYS A 189 12.34 22.36 -0.96
C LYS A 189 13.75 22.22 -0.41
N PRO A 190 14.61 23.23 -0.60
CA PRO A 190 15.94 23.22 0.03
C PRO A 190 15.78 22.89 1.52
N SER A 191 16.46 21.87 1.97
CA SER A 191 16.44 21.45 3.36
C SER A 191 17.81 21.78 3.95
N SER A 192 17.84 22.44 5.10
CA SER A 192 19.06 22.66 5.87
C SER A 192 19.61 21.37 6.51
N LYS A 193 18.87 20.26 6.36
CA LYS A 193 19.26 18.96 6.91
C LYS A 193 20.31 18.30 6.02
N PRO A 194 21.35 17.68 6.57
CA PRO A 194 22.36 16.97 5.81
C PRO A 194 21.75 15.81 5.02
N SER A 195 22.37 15.42 3.91
CA SER A 195 21.98 14.25 3.14
C SER A 195 22.20 12.97 3.95
N GLY A 196 21.24 12.03 3.90
CA GLY A 196 21.31 10.76 4.63
C GLY A 196 20.26 10.59 5.72
N GLY A 197 20.45 9.62 6.60
CA GLY A 197 19.55 9.35 7.72
C GLY A 197 19.62 10.47 8.76
N GLN A 198 18.46 11.03 9.12
CA GLN A 198 18.38 12.08 10.13
C GLN A 198 18.46 11.47 11.54
N PRO A 199 18.85 12.25 12.58
CA PRO A 199 18.79 11.78 13.97
C PRO A 199 17.43 11.19 14.30
N GLY A 200 17.41 9.99 14.88
CA GLY A 200 16.16 9.25 15.16
C GLY A 200 15.63 8.40 14.01
N HIS A 201 16.23 8.43 12.82
CA HIS A 201 15.89 7.51 11.74
C HIS A 201 16.31 6.08 12.13
N LYS A 202 15.33 5.18 12.24
CA LYS A 202 15.61 3.74 12.41
C LYS A 202 16.21 3.22 11.13
N GLY A 203 17.52 2.99 11.13
CA GLY A 203 18.20 2.34 10.02
C GLY A 203 17.63 0.92 9.78
N SER A 204 17.48 0.54 8.53
CA SER A 204 17.19 -0.85 8.16
C SER A 204 18.51 -1.61 8.07
N THR A 205 18.91 -2.27 9.16
CA THR A 205 20.07 -3.15 9.20
C THR A 205 19.65 -4.60 8.98
N LEU A 206 20.48 -5.35 8.27
CA LEU A 206 20.30 -6.78 8.08
C LEU A 206 20.29 -7.48 9.45
N GLN A 207 19.23 -8.22 9.75
CA GLN A 207 19.08 -8.93 11.02
C GLN A 207 19.67 -10.33 10.91
N THR A 208 20.30 -10.80 11.99
CA THR A 208 20.78 -12.18 12.08
C THR A 208 19.62 -13.15 12.27
N VAL A 209 19.70 -14.32 11.63
CA VAL A 209 18.72 -15.40 11.77
C VAL A 209 19.08 -16.25 12.99
N GLY A 210 18.09 -16.64 13.78
CA GLY A 210 18.31 -17.47 14.99
C GLY A 210 18.88 -18.87 14.66
N THR A 211 18.36 -19.47 13.57
CA THR A 211 18.75 -20.82 13.11
C THR A 211 19.32 -20.71 11.68
N PRO A 212 20.65 -20.68 11.50
CA PRO A 212 21.26 -20.71 10.18
C PRO A 212 21.18 -22.11 9.54
N ASP A 213 21.00 -22.16 8.21
CA ASP A 213 20.92 -23.43 7.46
C ASP A 213 22.22 -24.25 7.56
N ARG A 214 23.36 -23.57 7.71
CA ARG A 214 24.66 -24.21 7.82
C ARG A 214 25.58 -23.45 8.77
N ILE A 215 26.30 -24.19 9.61
CA ILE A 215 27.34 -23.66 10.50
C ILE A 215 28.69 -24.15 10.02
N VAL A 216 29.58 -23.22 9.69
CA VAL A 216 30.98 -23.50 9.36
C VAL A 216 31.84 -23.05 10.54
N LYS A 217 32.58 -23.98 11.14
CA LYS A 217 33.50 -23.70 12.23
C LYS A 217 34.89 -23.41 11.68
N HIS A 218 35.45 -22.28 12.08
CA HIS A 218 36.86 -21.92 11.80
C HIS A 218 37.62 -21.95 13.11
N GLU A 219 38.40 -23.00 13.29
CA GLU A 219 39.16 -23.24 14.50
C GLU A 219 40.67 -23.15 14.21
N PRO A 220 41.44 -22.48 15.07
CA PRO A 220 42.89 -22.51 14.93
C PRO A 220 43.41 -23.91 15.27
N ARG A 221 44.13 -24.53 14.36
CA ARG A 221 44.67 -25.90 14.52
C ARG A 221 45.97 -25.94 15.32
N TYR A 222 46.76 -24.88 15.23
CA TYR A 222 48.07 -24.81 15.87
C TYR A 222 48.24 -23.47 16.62
N CYS A 223 49.00 -23.52 17.70
CA CYS A 223 49.38 -22.33 18.45
C CYS A 223 50.35 -21.48 17.62
N LYS A 224 50.06 -20.20 17.46
CA LYS A 224 50.89 -19.23 16.71
C LYS A 224 52.25 -18.96 17.36
N CYS A 225 52.38 -19.19 18.67
CA CYS A 225 53.60 -18.90 19.43
C CYS A 225 54.52 -20.15 19.50
N CYS A 226 54.01 -21.32 19.81
CA CYS A 226 54.82 -22.52 20.05
C CYS A 226 54.58 -23.67 19.09
N GLY A 227 53.68 -23.50 18.08
CA GLY A 227 53.41 -24.53 17.05
C GLY A 227 52.66 -25.76 17.53
N ARG A 228 52.30 -25.88 18.82
CA ARG A 228 51.60 -27.06 19.35
C ARG A 228 50.18 -27.15 18.79
N PRO A 229 49.64 -28.36 18.54
CA PRO A 229 48.27 -28.56 18.16
C PRO A 229 47.33 -28.09 19.26
N LEU A 230 46.20 -27.51 18.87
CA LEU A 230 45.18 -26.97 19.77
C LEU A 230 43.93 -27.88 19.84
N ASP A 231 44.03 -29.11 19.34
CA ASP A 231 42.94 -30.06 19.38
C ASP A 231 42.55 -30.39 20.82
N GLY A 232 41.24 -30.37 21.10
CA GLY A 232 40.69 -30.62 22.44
C GLY A 232 40.76 -29.44 23.42
N ILE A 233 41.33 -28.30 23.03
CA ILE A 233 41.34 -27.10 23.88
C ILE A 233 40.03 -26.35 23.73
N GLY A 234 39.38 -26.02 24.87
CA GLY A 234 38.10 -25.32 24.91
C GLY A 234 38.16 -23.86 24.39
N TYR A 235 37.06 -23.38 23.86
CA TYR A 235 36.96 -22.03 23.32
C TYR A 235 36.93 -20.97 24.44
N ARG A 236 37.75 -19.93 24.33
CA ARG A 236 37.67 -18.75 25.20
C ARG A 236 36.60 -17.77 24.71
N LYS A 237 36.42 -17.60 23.40
CA LYS A 237 35.50 -16.68 22.77
C LYS A 237 35.09 -17.16 21.38
N VAL A 238 33.81 -17.06 21.06
CA VAL A 238 33.28 -17.31 19.73
C VAL A 238 32.70 -16.02 19.15
N ARG A 239 33.22 -15.55 18.01
CA ARG A 239 32.63 -14.48 17.21
C ARG A 239 31.80 -15.13 16.10
N LYS A 240 30.54 -14.72 15.95
CA LYS A 240 29.63 -15.25 14.92
C LYS A 240 29.43 -14.19 13.84
N THR A 241 29.54 -14.59 12.57
CA THR A 241 29.19 -13.78 11.40
C THR A 241 28.28 -14.64 10.53
N GLN A 242 27.15 -14.09 10.07
CA GLN A 242 26.26 -14.79 9.15
C GLN A 242 26.42 -14.17 7.75
N ILE A 243 26.53 -15.04 6.76
CA ILE A 243 26.58 -14.71 5.33
C ILE A 243 25.24 -15.19 4.75
N MET A 244 24.46 -14.27 4.16
CA MET A 244 23.25 -14.61 3.43
C MET A 244 23.59 -14.67 1.94
N ASP A 245 23.26 -15.77 1.30
CA ASP A 245 23.55 -16.01 -0.11
C ASP A 245 22.35 -16.64 -0.81
N ILE A 246 22.30 -16.55 -2.15
CA ILE A 246 21.23 -17.12 -2.98
C ILE A 246 21.86 -18.14 -3.94
N ARG A 247 21.23 -19.30 -4.07
CA ARG A 247 21.54 -20.29 -5.09
C ARG A 247 20.35 -20.49 -6.00
N PHE A 248 20.58 -20.40 -7.30
CA PHE A 248 19.60 -20.75 -8.32
C PHE A 248 19.83 -22.20 -8.74
N VAL A 249 18.90 -23.06 -8.40
CA VAL A 249 18.95 -24.49 -8.75
C VAL A 249 17.72 -24.83 -9.57
N MET A 250 17.92 -25.39 -10.76
CA MET A 250 16.84 -25.98 -11.55
C MET A 250 16.68 -27.44 -11.12
N GLU A 251 15.53 -27.76 -10.54
CA GLU A 251 15.18 -29.12 -10.16
C GLU A 251 14.37 -29.77 -11.28
N THR A 252 14.75 -30.97 -11.68
CA THR A 252 14.05 -31.77 -12.69
C THR A 252 13.46 -33.00 -12.03
N THR A 253 12.13 -33.12 -12.04
CA THR A 253 11.39 -34.29 -11.56
C THR A 253 10.91 -35.09 -12.75
N GLU A 254 11.20 -36.39 -12.78
CA GLU A 254 10.64 -37.31 -13.75
C GLU A 254 9.38 -37.96 -13.18
N GLU A 255 8.25 -37.75 -13.86
CA GLU A 255 6.97 -38.39 -13.52
C GLU A 255 6.81 -39.60 -14.44
N GLN A 256 6.77 -40.82 -13.88
CA GLN A 256 6.60 -42.06 -14.61
C GLN A 256 5.16 -42.57 -14.49
N TYR A 257 4.51 -42.77 -15.61
CA TYR A 257 3.12 -43.24 -15.70
C TYR A 257 3.10 -44.69 -16.21
N TYR A 258 2.54 -45.59 -15.38
CA TYR A 258 2.56 -47.00 -15.64
C TYR A 258 1.19 -47.51 -16.12
N GLU A 259 1.19 -48.44 -17.06
CA GLU A 259 0.06 -49.25 -17.44
C GLU A 259 0.16 -50.61 -16.77
N LYS A 260 -0.95 -51.13 -16.24
CA LYS A 260 -1.05 -52.47 -15.65
C LYS A 260 -2.24 -53.22 -16.21
N VAL A 261 -2.02 -54.49 -16.56
CA VAL A 261 -3.06 -55.39 -17.01
C VAL A 261 -3.54 -56.27 -15.84
N CYS A 262 -4.82 -56.23 -15.51
CA CYS A 262 -5.38 -57.10 -14.47
C CYS A 262 -5.49 -58.55 -14.95
N GLN A 263 -5.53 -59.51 -14.04
CA GLN A 263 -5.74 -60.93 -14.37
C GLN A 263 -7.03 -61.19 -15.16
N CYS A 264 -8.02 -60.29 -15.08
CA CYS A 264 -9.25 -60.34 -15.88
C CYS A 264 -9.07 -59.82 -17.33
N GLY A 265 -7.85 -59.40 -17.71
CA GLY A 265 -7.55 -58.81 -19.02
C GLY A 265 -7.80 -57.31 -19.13
N CYS A 266 -8.31 -56.67 -18.07
CA CYS A 266 -8.58 -55.23 -18.09
C CYS A 266 -7.29 -54.43 -18.00
N VAL A 267 -7.10 -53.48 -18.93
CA VAL A 267 -5.94 -52.55 -18.96
C VAL A 267 -6.29 -51.33 -18.09
N ASN A 268 -5.41 -51.02 -17.15
CA ASN A 268 -5.51 -49.89 -16.24
C ASN A 268 -4.35 -48.93 -16.48
N ASN A 269 -4.66 -47.73 -16.95
CA ASN A 269 -3.69 -46.67 -17.26
C ASN A 269 -3.79 -45.54 -16.24
N CYS A 270 -2.68 -44.89 -15.97
CA CYS A 270 -2.66 -43.58 -15.34
C CYS A 270 -2.83 -42.51 -16.43
N ASP A 271 -3.57 -41.44 -16.12
CA ASP A 271 -3.71 -40.30 -17.03
C ASP A 271 -2.39 -39.56 -17.16
N ALA A 272 -1.69 -39.82 -18.26
CA ALA A 272 -0.41 -39.16 -18.56
C ALA A 272 -0.66 -37.87 -19.38
N PRO A 273 0.03 -36.77 -19.08
CA PRO A 273 -0.06 -35.55 -19.88
C PRO A 273 0.51 -35.77 -21.28
N ASN A 274 -0.11 -35.17 -22.32
CA ASN A 274 0.33 -35.26 -23.72
C ASN A 274 1.62 -34.43 -24.00
N CYS A 275 2.48 -34.22 -23.03
CA CYS A 275 3.74 -33.49 -23.20
C CYS A 275 4.89 -34.20 -22.52
N ARG A 276 6.06 -34.23 -23.21
CA ARG A 276 7.28 -34.85 -22.66
C ARG A 276 7.97 -33.99 -21.61
N ILE A 277 7.81 -32.66 -21.67
CA ILE A 277 8.44 -31.70 -20.78
C ILE A 277 7.43 -30.59 -20.46
N LYS A 278 7.26 -30.27 -19.19
CA LYS A 278 6.45 -29.15 -18.72
C LYS A 278 7.27 -28.30 -17.73
N TYR A 279 7.07 -27.01 -17.74
CA TYR A 279 7.62 -26.13 -16.70
C TYR A 279 6.74 -26.21 -15.45
N GLY A 280 7.38 -26.42 -14.30
CA GLY A 280 6.72 -26.44 -13.00
C GLY A 280 6.15 -25.07 -12.59
N ASP A 281 5.33 -25.07 -11.55
CA ASP A 281 4.57 -23.88 -11.14
C ASP A 281 5.46 -22.73 -10.68
N ASN A 282 6.58 -23.01 -10.02
CA ASN A 282 7.50 -21.97 -9.55
C ASN A 282 8.11 -21.17 -10.72
N ILE A 283 8.56 -21.84 -11.78
CA ILE A 283 9.11 -21.15 -12.95
C ILE A 283 8.04 -20.41 -13.72
N ARG A 284 6.82 -20.96 -13.83
CA ARG A 284 5.66 -20.29 -14.46
C ARG A 284 5.27 -19.04 -13.68
N ALA A 285 5.26 -19.10 -12.35
CA ALA A 285 5.02 -17.96 -11.48
C ALA A 285 6.14 -16.91 -11.59
N LEU A 286 7.41 -17.34 -11.61
CA LEU A 286 8.57 -16.46 -11.77
C LEU A 286 8.52 -15.69 -13.08
N VAL A 287 8.29 -16.37 -14.21
CA VAL A 287 8.13 -15.75 -15.53
C VAL A 287 7.04 -14.68 -15.51
N SER A 288 5.88 -15.00 -14.94
CA SER A 288 4.77 -14.05 -14.84
C SER A 288 5.11 -12.87 -13.93
N TYR A 289 5.74 -13.11 -12.80
CA TYR A 289 6.19 -12.07 -11.88
C TYR A 289 7.19 -11.12 -12.55
N LEU A 290 8.20 -11.65 -13.24
CA LEU A 290 9.21 -10.86 -13.94
C LEU A 290 8.59 -9.99 -15.04
N ASN A 291 7.63 -10.53 -15.80
CA ASN A 291 6.98 -9.78 -16.86
C ASN A 291 5.98 -8.74 -16.34
N VAL A 292 5.09 -9.14 -15.44
CA VAL A 292 3.94 -8.33 -15.00
C VAL A 292 4.33 -7.33 -13.91
N VAL A 293 5.11 -7.76 -12.93
CA VAL A 293 5.47 -6.93 -11.77
C VAL A 293 6.76 -6.15 -12.00
N GLN A 294 7.77 -6.80 -12.58
CA GLN A 294 9.08 -6.19 -12.86
C GLN A 294 9.17 -5.57 -14.25
N CYS A 295 8.13 -5.72 -15.09
CA CYS A 295 8.04 -5.18 -16.44
C CYS A 295 9.12 -5.68 -17.41
N ILE A 296 9.79 -6.79 -17.14
CA ILE A 296 10.90 -7.31 -17.95
C ILE A 296 10.34 -7.85 -19.29
N PRO A 297 10.94 -7.50 -20.45
CA PRO A 297 10.56 -8.03 -21.75
C PRO A 297 10.85 -9.53 -21.89
N PHE A 298 10.14 -10.22 -22.78
CA PHE A 298 10.23 -11.67 -22.96
C PHE A 298 11.66 -12.13 -23.24
N LYS A 299 12.36 -11.48 -24.15
CA LYS A 299 13.76 -11.79 -24.48
C LYS A 299 14.67 -11.75 -23.24
N ARG A 300 14.56 -10.67 -22.44
CA ARG A 300 15.37 -10.53 -21.23
C ARG A 300 15.00 -11.53 -20.14
N ILE A 301 13.74 -11.98 -20.07
CA ILE A 301 13.34 -13.08 -19.17
C ILE A 301 14.00 -14.39 -19.61
N ALA A 302 14.00 -14.67 -20.90
CA ALA A 302 14.62 -15.86 -21.46
C ALA A 302 16.14 -15.86 -21.20
N GLU A 303 16.82 -14.74 -21.42
CA GLU A 303 18.23 -14.53 -21.11
C GLU A 303 18.50 -14.74 -19.61
N LEU A 304 17.74 -14.08 -18.72
CA LEU A 304 17.89 -14.18 -17.27
C LEU A 304 17.78 -15.62 -16.77
N ILE A 305 16.80 -16.38 -17.24
CA ILE A 305 16.63 -17.79 -16.85
C ILE A 305 17.78 -18.64 -17.38
N SER A 306 18.24 -18.39 -18.62
CA SER A 306 19.40 -19.07 -19.18
C SER A 306 20.66 -18.82 -18.37
N ASP A 307 20.91 -17.57 -18.00
CA ASP A 307 22.13 -17.17 -17.28
C ASP A 307 22.16 -17.70 -15.83
N LEU A 308 21.00 -17.65 -15.13
CA LEU A 308 20.94 -18.04 -13.72
C LEU A 308 20.75 -19.56 -13.51
N CYS A 309 20.04 -20.23 -14.42
CA CYS A 309 19.64 -21.62 -14.25
C CYS A 309 20.28 -22.57 -15.28
N GLY A 310 21.02 -22.07 -16.27
CA GLY A 310 21.62 -22.87 -17.34
C GLY A 310 20.62 -23.47 -18.34
N GLN A 311 19.31 -23.15 -18.22
CA GLN A 311 18.25 -23.72 -19.07
C GLN A 311 17.68 -22.67 -20.02
N ARG A 312 17.67 -22.99 -21.31
CA ARG A 312 17.10 -22.10 -22.33
C ARG A 312 15.58 -22.18 -22.34
N ILE A 313 14.94 -21.02 -22.27
CA ILE A 313 13.50 -20.85 -22.49
C ILE A 313 13.28 -19.92 -23.69
N SER A 314 12.35 -20.25 -24.59
CA SER A 314 12.04 -19.38 -25.73
C SER A 314 11.08 -18.24 -25.35
N GLU A 315 11.13 -17.12 -26.08
CA GLU A 315 10.17 -16.03 -25.93
C GLU A 315 8.72 -16.50 -26.14
N GLY A 316 8.50 -17.44 -27.08
CA GLY A 316 7.18 -18.05 -27.30
C GLY A 316 6.71 -18.87 -26.10
N THR A 317 7.64 -19.55 -25.40
CA THR A 317 7.30 -20.26 -24.15
C THR A 317 6.94 -19.27 -23.04
N VAL A 318 7.66 -18.14 -22.90
CA VAL A 318 7.31 -17.06 -21.96
C VAL A 318 5.90 -16.56 -22.23
N GLN A 319 5.56 -16.30 -23.50
CA GLN A 319 4.20 -15.88 -23.90
C GLN A 319 3.13 -16.94 -23.56
N ASN A 320 3.39 -18.20 -23.85
CA ASN A 320 2.47 -19.30 -23.56
C ASN A 320 2.23 -19.48 -22.06
N ILE A 321 3.28 -19.33 -21.24
CA ILE A 321 3.17 -19.33 -19.77
C ILE A 321 2.26 -18.21 -19.30
N LEU A 322 2.47 -16.97 -19.78
CA LEU A 322 1.65 -15.82 -19.40
C LEU A 322 0.18 -16.04 -19.79
N LYS A 323 -0.08 -16.48 -21.01
CA LYS A 323 -1.43 -16.78 -21.51
C LYS A 323 -2.10 -17.88 -20.67
N GLY A 324 -1.39 -18.96 -20.37
CA GLY A 324 -1.91 -20.05 -19.54
C GLY A 324 -2.23 -19.61 -18.11
N ASN A 325 -1.35 -18.82 -17.50
CA ASN A 325 -1.56 -18.30 -16.15
C ASN A 325 -2.66 -17.23 -16.11
N SER A 326 -2.77 -16.40 -17.15
CA SER A 326 -3.87 -15.43 -17.30
C SER A 326 -5.23 -16.12 -17.37
N LYS A 327 -5.34 -17.24 -18.09
CA LYS A 327 -6.58 -18.03 -18.14
C LYS A 327 -6.95 -18.61 -16.76
N LYS A 328 -5.98 -19.11 -16.03
CA LYS A 328 -6.19 -19.58 -14.64
C LYS A 328 -6.58 -18.44 -13.70
N ALA A 329 -6.18 -17.22 -14.00
CA ALA A 329 -6.50 -16.02 -13.23
C ALA A 329 -7.93 -15.52 -13.39
N ASP A 330 -8.68 -15.97 -14.40
CA ASP A 330 -10.02 -15.46 -14.72
C ASP A 330 -10.99 -15.46 -13.53
N PRO A 331 -11.12 -16.51 -12.71
CA PRO A 331 -12.05 -16.50 -11.58
C PRO A 331 -11.68 -15.44 -10.53
N ALA A 332 -10.40 -15.31 -10.21
CA ALA A 332 -9.91 -14.32 -9.24
C ALA A 332 -10.01 -12.88 -9.79
N TYR A 333 -9.78 -12.69 -11.08
CA TYR A 333 -9.90 -11.41 -11.76
C TYR A 333 -11.37 -10.93 -11.81
N GLU A 334 -12.32 -11.81 -12.11
CA GLU A 334 -13.75 -11.49 -12.09
C GLU A 334 -14.26 -11.22 -10.66
N GLU A 335 -13.74 -11.91 -9.66
CA GLU A 335 -14.06 -11.59 -8.27
C GLU A 335 -13.55 -10.21 -7.88
N ILE A 336 -12.36 -9.80 -8.32
CA ILE A 336 -11.87 -8.42 -8.11
C ILE A 336 -12.83 -7.41 -8.76
N ARG A 337 -13.26 -7.64 -10.01
CA ARG A 337 -14.22 -6.79 -10.72
C ARG A 337 -15.53 -6.65 -9.93
N ARG A 338 -16.12 -7.79 -9.52
CA ARG A 338 -17.36 -7.82 -8.73
C ARG A 338 -17.22 -7.05 -7.41
N ARG A 339 -16.08 -7.21 -6.72
CA ARG A 339 -15.82 -6.49 -5.47
C ARG A 339 -15.60 -4.99 -5.68
N ILE A 340 -15.01 -4.56 -6.80
CA ILE A 340 -14.95 -3.14 -7.19
C ILE A 340 -16.36 -2.59 -7.38
N GLU A 341 -17.25 -3.33 -8.08
CA GLU A 341 -18.62 -2.93 -8.33
C GLU A 341 -19.42 -2.69 -7.02
N LEU A 342 -19.18 -3.52 -6.01
CA LEU A 342 -19.83 -3.45 -4.70
C LEU A 342 -19.15 -2.46 -3.73
N SER A 343 -18.00 -1.92 -4.06
CA SER A 343 -17.22 -1.08 -3.16
C SER A 343 -17.85 0.31 -2.98
N PRO A 344 -17.87 0.86 -1.75
CA PRO A 344 -18.50 2.14 -1.47
C PRO A 344 -17.74 3.34 -2.04
N VAL A 345 -16.45 3.19 -2.32
CA VAL A 345 -15.59 4.23 -2.91
C VAL A 345 -14.59 3.58 -3.85
N ASN A 346 -14.48 4.11 -5.05
CA ASN A 346 -13.47 3.73 -6.03
C ASN A 346 -12.83 4.97 -6.65
N GLY A 347 -11.56 4.88 -6.98
CA GLY A 347 -10.88 5.81 -7.87
C GLY A 347 -10.77 5.18 -9.26
N ALA A 348 -10.85 5.99 -10.30
CA ALA A 348 -10.62 5.54 -11.67
C ALA A 348 -9.73 6.50 -12.44
N ASP A 349 -8.96 5.93 -13.37
CA ASP A 349 -8.08 6.65 -14.28
C ASP A 349 -7.84 5.81 -15.54
N GLU A 350 -7.32 6.42 -16.60
CA GLU A 350 -6.96 5.68 -17.80
C GLU A 350 -5.66 6.19 -18.41
N THR A 351 -5.00 5.31 -19.15
CA THR A 351 -3.76 5.65 -19.83
C THR A 351 -3.68 4.99 -21.21
N GLY A 352 -3.27 5.74 -22.22
CA GLY A 352 -3.00 5.18 -23.53
C GLY A 352 -1.79 4.26 -23.51
N ALA A 353 -1.87 3.16 -24.24
CA ALA A 353 -0.77 2.22 -24.47
C ALA A 353 -0.84 1.71 -25.92
N ALA A 354 0.32 1.59 -26.56
CA ALA A 354 0.40 1.00 -27.88
C ALA A 354 0.21 -0.51 -27.81
N VAL A 355 -0.69 -1.03 -28.65
CA VAL A 355 -0.89 -2.47 -28.86
C VAL A 355 -0.71 -2.73 -30.36
N GLY A 356 0.37 -3.43 -30.74
CA GLY A 356 0.78 -3.49 -32.13
C GLY A 356 1.07 -2.10 -32.69
N LYS A 357 0.28 -1.69 -33.67
CA LYS A 357 0.38 -0.36 -34.30
C LYS A 357 -0.75 0.60 -33.88
N GLU A 358 -1.68 0.17 -33.03
CA GLU A 358 -2.85 0.93 -32.63
C GLU A 358 -2.71 1.50 -31.22
N LEU A 359 -3.36 2.62 -30.95
CA LEU A 359 -3.47 3.19 -29.62
C LEU A 359 -4.68 2.56 -28.90
N HIS A 360 -4.43 1.88 -27.81
CA HIS A 360 -5.44 1.33 -26.91
C HIS A 360 -5.40 2.07 -25.57
N TRP A 361 -6.39 1.80 -24.72
CA TRP A 361 -6.54 2.45 -23.42
C TRP A 361 -6.59 1.40 -22.33
N ASN A 362 -5.69 1.53 -21.35
CA ASN A 362 -5.74 0.77 -20.12
C ASN A 362 -6.51 1.58 -19.08
N TRP A 363 -7.60 1.04 -18.63
CA TRP A 363 -8.46 1.58 -17.60
C TRP A 363 -8.10 0.96 -16.27
N ILE A 364 -8.09 1.74 -15.21
CA ILE A 364 -7.90 1.28 -13.84
C ILE A 364 -9.07 1.71 -12.98
N PHE A 365 -9.66 0.79 -12.25
CA PHE A 365 -10.58 1.02 -11.16
C PHE A 365 -9.94 0.47 -9.89
N GLN A 366 -9.90 1.25 -8.82
CA GLN A 366 -9.16 0.83 -7.64
C GLN A 366 -9.68 1.51 -6.36
N ASN A 367 -9.40 0.88 -5.22
CA ASN A 367 -9.62 1.43 -3.90
C ASN A 367 -8.45 1.05 -2.96
N ALA A 368 -8.63 1.16 -1.64
CA ALA A 368 -7.59 0.82 -0.68
C ALA A 368 -7.14 -0.66 -0.74
N LEU A 369 -8.03 -1.57 -1.12
CA LEU A 369 -7.80 -3.02 -1.08
C LEU A 369 -7.68 -3.68 -2.47
N LEU A 370 -8.25 -3.07 -3.50
CA LEU A 370 -8.45 -3.70 -4.79
C LEU A 370 -7.84 -2.86 -5.91
N THR A 371 -7.41 -3.53 -6.97
CA THR A 371 -7.01 -2.92 -8.24
C THR A 371 -7.56 -3.79 -9.37
N TYR A 372 -8.36 -3.21 -10.23
CA TYR A 372 -8.90 -3.82 -11.43
C TYR A 372 -8.43 -3.05 -12.65
N VAL A 373 -7.69 -3.69 -13.53
CA VAL A 373 -7.18 -3.11 -14.78
C VAL A 373 -7.74 -3.89 -15.95
N PHE A 374 -8.19 -3.18 -16.97
CA PHE A 374 -8.60 -3.79 -18.24
C PHE A 374 -8.18 -2.91 -19.42
N GLN A 375 -8.07 -3.51 -20.59
CA GLN A 375 -7.64 -2.84 -21.81
C GLN A 375 -8.80 -2.79 -22.81
N MET A 376 -8.93 -1.66 -23.52
CA MET A 376 -9.93 -1.47 -24.59
C MET A 376 -9.35 -0.57 -25.69
N LYS A 377 -9.84 -0.73 -26.92
CA LYS A 377 -9.51 0.17 -28.04
C LYS A 377 -10.06 1.58 -27.82
N SER A 378 -11.23 1.67 -27.22
CA SER A 378 -11.92 2.93 -27.01
C SER A 378 -11.52 3.62 -25.69
N ARG A 379 -11.51 4.96 -25.71
CA ARG A 379 -11.45 5.84 -24.55
C ARG A 379 -12.84 6.33 -24.10
N GLY A 380 -13.89 5.87 -24.75
CA GLY A 380 -15.27 6.29 -24.55
C GLY A 380 -15.99 5.56 -23.42
N LYS A 381 -17.28 5.88 -23.28
CA LYS A 381 -18.17 5.28 -22.29
C LYS A 381 -18.36 3.78 -22.52
N GLU A 382 -18.40 3.36 -23.77
CA GLU A 382 -18.57 1.96 -24.20
C GLU A 382 -17.47 1.04 -23.62
N ALA A 383 -16.26 1.56 -23.41
CA ALA A 383 -15.18 0.79 -22.78
C ALA A 383 -15.53 0.44 -21.33
N VAL A 384 -16.06 1.40 -20.59
CA VAL A 384 -16.44 1.22 -19.18
C VAL A 384 -17.71 0.35 -19.07
N ASP A 385 -18.71 0.61 -19.91
CA ASP A 385 -19.97 -0.13 -19.93
C ASP A 385 -19.75 -1.61 -20.27
N SER A 386 -18.71 -1.96 -21.06
CA SER A 386 -18.35 -3.36 -21.35
C SER A 386 -17.97 -4.17 -20.11
N LYS A 387 -17.46 -3.51 -19.06
CA LYS A 387 -17.04 -4.14 -17.79
C LYS A 387 -18.01 -3.87 -16.65
N PHE A 388 -18.66 -2.72 -16.67
CA PHE A 388 -19.63 -2.27 -15.68
C PHE A 388 -20.94 -1.80 -16.36
N PRO A 389 -21.74 -2.71 -16.92
CA PRO A 389 -22.92 -2.35 -17.69
C PRO A 389 -23.98 -1.59 -16.88
N ASN A 390 -24.04 -1.84 -15.57
CA ASN A 390 -24.92 -1.14 -14.64
C ASN A 390 -24.24 0.06 -13.95
N GLY A 391 -23.00 0.39 -14.33
CA GLY A 391 -22.15 1.34 -13.62
C GLY A 391 -21.68 0.84 -12.25
N LEU A 392 -21.53 1.77 -11.30
CA LEU A 392 -21.13 1.49 -9.91
C LEU A 392 -22.11 2.16 -8.94
N PRO A 393 -23.39 1.74 -8.90
CA PRO A 393 -24.47 2.47 -8.22
C PRO A 393 -24.28 2.60 -6.71
N HIS A 394 -23.41 1.80 -6.11
CA HIS A 394 -23.10 1.85 -4.68
C HIS A 394 -21.86 2.67 -4.35
N SER A 395 -21.11 3.11 -5.36
CA SER A 395 -19.79 3.71 -5.22
C SER A 395 -19.78 5.23 -5.38
N MET A 396 -19.02 5.89 -4.50
CA MET A 396 -18.52 7.25 -4.75
C MET A 396 -17.30 7.14 -5.65
N LEU A 397 -17.35 7.74 -6.83
CA LEU A 397 -16.28 7.67 -7.83
C LEU A 397 -15.37 8.89 -7.77
N VAL A 398 -14.06 8.67 -7.58
CA VAL A 398 -13.03 9.71 -7.49
C VAL A 398 -12.22 9.71 -8.78
N THR A 399 -12.30 10.79 -9.57
CA THR A 399 -11.68 10.86 -10.89
C THR A 399 -11.20 12.27 -11.23
N ASP A 400 -10.54 12.41 -12.36
CA ASP A 400 -10.37 13.69 -13.03
C ASP A 400 -11.71 14.24 -13.58
N ARG A 401 -11.67 15.34 -14.35
CA ARG A 401 -12.88 15.96 -14.93
C ARG A 401 -13.31 15.36 -16.27
N LYS A 402 -12.89 14.14 -16.61
CA LYS A 402 -13.27 13.52 -17.87
C LYS A 402 -14.76 13.15 -17.89
N GLN A 403 -15.45 13.56 -18.94
CA GLN A 403 -16.91 13.38 -19.09
C GLN A 403 -17.36 11.93 -19.02
N THR A 404 -16.55 10.97 -19.48
CA THR A 404 -16.84 9.53 -19.45
C THR A 404 -17.27 9.07 -18.06
N TYR A 405 -16.55 9.52 -17.02
CA TYR A 405 -16.83 9.12 -15.65
C TYR A 405 -18.14 9.75 -15.11
N PHE A 406 -18.44 11.00 -15.49
CA PHE A 406 -19.68 11.67 -15.09
C PHE A 406 -20.94 11.11 -15.77
N ASN A 407 -20.76 10.37 -16.88
CA ASN A 407 -21.84 9.69 -17.57
C ASN A 407 -22.09 8.26 -17.03
N MET A 408 -21.31 7.80 -16.05
CA MET A 408 -21.53 6.51 -15.38
C MET A 408 -22.65 6.63 -14.35
N ASN A 409 -23.43 5.56 -14.22
CA ASN A 409 -24.35 5.41 -13.09
C ASN A 409 -23.54 5.10 -11.81
N VAL A 410 -23.43 6.07 -10.92
CA VAL A 410 -22.69 5.96 -9.65
C VAL A 410 -23.49 6.62 -8.52
N LYS A 411 -23.17 6.29 -7.27
CA LYS A 411 -23.79 6.94 -6.10
C LYS A 411 -23.48 8.42 -6.03
N GLY A 412 -22.33 8.85 -6.52
CA GLY A 412 -21.89 10.24 -6.57
C GLY A 412 -20.42 10.34 -6.97
N HIS A 413 -19.93 11.56 -7.08
CA HIS A 413 -18.57 11.84 -7.55
C HIS A 413 -17.76 12.66 -6.53
N GLN A 414 -16.45 12.53 -6.62
CA GLN A 414 -15.46 13.47 -6.11
C GLN A 414 -14.48 13.79 -7.22
N VAL A 415 -14.31 15.05 -7.52
CA VAL A 415 -13.29 15.50 -8.50
C VAL A 415 -11.92 15.55 -7.82
N CYS A 416 -10.89 15.07 -8.51
CA CYS A 416 -9.52 15.17 -8.05
C CYS A 416 -9.08 16.63 -7.89
N LEU A 417 -8.92 17.08 -6.64
CA LEU A 417 -8.54 18.46 -6.35
C LEU A 417 -7.09 18.76 -6.74
N ALA A 418 -6.20 17.77 -6.77
CA ALA A 418 -4.82 17.96 -7.19
C ALA A 418 -4.70 18.48 -8.63
N HIS A 419 -5.57 18.00 -9.53
CA HIS A 419 -5.61 18.52 -10.91
C HIS A 419 -6.14 19.97 -10.97
N LEU A 420 -7.13 20.28 -10.14
CA LEU A 420 -7.69 21.64 -10.08
C LEU A 420 -6.67 22.64 -9.55
N LEU A 421 -5.94 22.26 -8.49
CA LEU A 421 -4.90 23.10 -7.91
C LEU A 421 -3.79 23.38 -8.93
N ARG A 422 -3.27 22.35 -9.62
CA ARG A 422 -2.26 22.53 -10.67
C ARG A 422 -2.74 23.49 -11.78
N ASN A 423 -3.97 23.32 -12.24
CA ASN A 423 -4.51 24.21 -13.27
C ASN A 423 -4.73 25.64 -12.76
N ALA A 424 -5.06 25.82 -11.48
CA ALA A 424 -5.18 27.14 -10.88
C ALA A 424 -3.82 27.81 -10.66
N GLU A 425 -2.77 27.03 -10.35
CA GLU A 425 -1.38 27.53 -10.31
C GLU A 425 -0.92 28.03 -11.69
N TYR A 426 -1.24 27.31 -12.79
CA TYR A 426 -0.97 27.81 -14.13
C TYR A 426 -1.62 29.17 -14.39
N LEU A 427 -2.88 29.35 -13.95
CA LEU A 427 -3.57 30.65 -14.10
C LEU A 427 -2.92 31.75 -13.24
N ASN A 428 -2.36 31.38 -12.10
CA ASN A 428 -1.60 32.30 -11.26
C ASN A 428 -0.26 32.71 -11.89
N GLU A 429 0.39 31.80 -12.59
CA GLU A 429 1.59 32.09 -13.39
C GLU A 429 1.28 32.91 -14.66
N LEU A 430 0.08 32.71 -15.25
CA LEU A 430 -0.35 33.40 -16.46
C LEU A 430 -0.62 34.90 -16.23
N ASP A 431 -1.18 35.24 -15.07
CA ASP A 431 -1.42 36.60 -14.64
C ASP A 431 -1.26 36.69 -13.12
N THR A 432 -0.12 37.24 -12.68
CA THR A 432 0.25 37.39 -11.29
C THR A 432 -0.49 38.54 -10.58
N LYS A 433 -1.06 39.52 -11.34
CA LYS A 433 -1.75 40.69 -10.79
C LYS A 433 -3.17 40.38 -10.33
N GLN A 434 -3.81 39.32 -10.86
CA GLN A 434 -5.15 38.90 -10.47
C GLN A 434 -5.11 38.04 -9.19
N ASP A 435 -6.16 38.08 -8.39
CA ASP A 435 -6.27 37.34 -7.12
C ASP A 435 -7.23 36.14 -7.17
N TRP A 436 -8.03 36.00 -8.23
CA TRP A 436 -9.08 34.99 -8.33
C TRP A 436 -8.53 33.56 -8.21
N SER A 437 -7.44 33.22 -8.91
CA SER A 437 -6.83 31.91 -8.82
C SER A 437 -6.21 31.65 -7.45
N ARG A 438 -5.58 32.65 -6.83
CA ARG A 438 -5.04 32.56 -5.45
C ARG A 438 -6.15 32.27 -4.43
N ARG A 439 -7.29 33.00 -4.54
CA ARG A 439 -8.48 32.75 -3.69
C ARG A 439 -9.07 31.37 -3.91
N PHE A 440 -9.08 30.87 -5.14
CA PHE A 440 -9.50 29.52 -5.46
C PHE A 440 -8.59 28.48 -4.79
N ILE A 441 -7.27 28.60 -4.96
CA ILE A 441 -6.26 27.73 -4.34
C ILE A 441 -6.41 27.74 -2.81
N HIS A 442 -6.55 28.90 -2.22
CA HIS A 442 -6.72 29.06 -0.78
C HIS A 442 -8.00 28.38 -0.27
N LEU A 443 -9.13 28.52 -0.97
CA LEU A 443 -10.39 27.86 -0.61
C LEU A 443 -10.28 26.34 -0.63
N ILE A 444 -9.67 25.78 -1.67
CA ILE A 444 -9.44 24.34 -1.78
C ILE A 444 -8.45 23.87 -0.70
N GLY A 445 -7.36 24.61 -0.49
CA GLY A 445 -6.38 24.32 0.57
C GLY A 445 -7.00 24.33 1.95
N HIS A 446 -7.87 25.31 2.24
CA HIS A 446 -8.61 25.34 3.50
C HIS A 446 -9.53 24.14 3.68
N ALA A 447 -10.24 23.72 2.63
CA ALA A 447 -11.07 22.51 2.68
C ALA A 447 -10.25 21.24 2.98
N ILE A 448 -9.08 21.08 2.35
CA ILE A 448 -8.17 19.95 2.59
C ILE A 448 -7.64 19.98 4.04
N ASN A 449 -7.28 21.17 4.56
CA ASN A 449 -6.83 21.32 5.94
C ASN A 449 -7.92 20.96 6.95
N LEU A 450 -9.16 21.40 6.74
CA LEU A 450 -10.29 21.02 7.60
C LEU A 450 -10.46 19.50 7.67
N ARG A 451 -10.22 18.81 6.56
CA ARG A 451 -10.26 17.34 6.50
C ARG A 451 -9.12 16.72 7.31
N ARG A 452 -7.91 17.22 7.10
CA ARG A 452 -6.70 16.72 7.78
C ARG A 452 -6.78 16.91 9.29
N ASP A 453 -7.28 18.08 9.73
CA ASP A 453 -7.33 18.43 11.14
C ASP A 453 -8.56 17.82 11.86
N GLY A 454 -9.40 17.05 11.16
CA GLY A 454 -10.61 16.43 11.71
C GLY A 454 -11.71 17.41 12.15
N ASN A 455 -11.56 18.70 11.86
CA ASN A 455 -12.42 19.78 12.34
C ASN A 455 -13.54 20.12 11.36
N ILE A 456 -14.28 19.09 10.92
CA ILE A 456 -15.37 19.21 9.93
C ILE A 456 -16.71 19.37 10.65
N THR A 457 -17.44 20.42 10.30
CA THR A 457 -18.85 20.61 10.71
C THR A 457 -19.71 20.97 9.49
N GLN A 458 -20.99 20.65 9.52
CA GLN A 458 -21.92 20.99 8.43
C GLN A 458 -21.97 22.51 8.16
N ARG A 459 -21.82 23.32 9.21
CA ARG A 459 -21.73 24.78 9.08
C ARG A 459 -20.50 25.20 8.26
N LYS A 460 -19.32 24.63 8.54
CA LYS A 460 -18.07 24.92 7.81
C LYS A 460 -18.18 24.49 6.34
N ILE A 461 -18.77 23.31 6.07
CA ILE A 461 -19.01 22.83 4.71
C ILE A 461 -19.93 23.80 3.96
N LYS A 462 -21.02 24.25 4.58
CA LYS A 462 -21.95 25.22 3.98
C LYS A 462 -21.26 26.54 3.66
N VAL A 463 -20.43 27.06 4.58
CA VAL A 463 -19.64 28.28 4.37
C VAL A 463 -18.67 28.12 3.18
N LEU A 464 -17.94 27.01 3.10
CA LEU A 464 -17.04 26.74 1.97
C LEU A 464 -17.79 26.68 0.64
N LYS A 465 -18.92 25.98 0.59
CA LYS A 465 -19.76 25.89 -0.62
C LYS A 465 -20.27 27.27 -1.04
N THR A 466 -20.66 28.10 -0.08
CA THR A 466 -21.11 29.48 -0.35
C THR A 466 -19.97 30.36 -0.87
N LYS A 467 -18.81 30.32 -0.23
CA LYS A 467 -17.61 31.05 -0.71
C LYS A 467 -17.20 30.62 -2.12
N MET A 468 -17.20 29.32 -2.40
CA MET A 468 -16.92 28.80 -3.74
C MET A 468 -17.96 29.24 -4.76
N LYS A 469 -19.25 29.22 -4.40
CA LYS A 469 -20.33 29.71 -5.27
C LYS A 469 -20.15 31.19 -5.61
N ASN A 470 -19.80 32.02 -4.64
CA ASN A 470 -19.55 33.44 -4.85
C ASN A 470 -18.36 33.66 -5.77
N LEU A 471 -17.24 33.01 -5.49
CA LEU A 471 -16.03 33.08 -6.33
C LEU A 471 -16.30 32.66 -7.78
N LEU A 472 -17.04 31.57 -7.99
CA LEU A 472 -17.44 31.12 -9.33
C LEU A 472 -18.50 32.02 -10.00
N GLY A 473 -19.15 32.88 -9.27
CA GLY A 473 -20.12 33.89 -9.77
C GLY A 473 -19.46 35.16 -10.30
N GLU A 474 -18.17 35.38 -9.99
CA GLU A 474 -17.47 36.59 -10.42
C GLU A 474 -17.26 36.61 -11.95
N SER A 475 -17.32 37.79 -12.58
CA SER A 475 -16.99 37.96 -13.99
C SER A 475 -15.48 37.99 -14.17
N LEU A 476 -14.98 37.19 -15.11
CA LEU A 476 -13.57 37.11 -15.45
C LEU A 476 -13.28 37.56 -16.89
N THR A 477 -14.22 38.29 -17.48
CA THR A 477 -14.15 38.74 -18.90
C THR A 477 -13.00 39.70 -19.16
N HIS A 478 -12.48 40.34 -18.13
CA HIS A 478 -11.31 41.24 -18.18
C HIS A 478 -9.97 40.49 -18.13
N LEU A 479 -9.98 39.19 -17.81
CA LEU A 479 -8.79 38.32 -17.75
C LEU A 479 -8.65 37.51 -19.04
N ASP A 480 -7.54 36.77 -19.15
CA ASP A 480 -7.32 35.85 -20.27
C ASP A 480 -8.45 34.81 -20.36
N LYS A 481 -8.81 34.43 -21.59
CA LYS A 481 -9.86 33.44 -21.89
C LYS A 481 -9.69 32.09 -21.16
N GLU A 482 -8.49 31.77 -20.70
CA GLU A 482 -8.22 30.54 -19.97
C GLU A 482 -8.85 30.55 -18.59
N PHE A 483 -9.00 31.72 -17.93
CA PHE A 483 -9.72 31.86 -16.67
C PHE A 483 -11.21 31.51 -16.80
N GLU A 484 -11.87 32.05 -17.81
CA GLU A 484 -13.27 31.73 -18.10
C GLU A 484 -13.46 30.26 -18.48
N SER A 485 -12.54 29.70 -19.27
CA SER A 485 -12.55 28.28 -19.64
C SER A 485 -12.43 27.38 -18.41
N PHE A 486 -11.48 27.69 -17.52
CA PHE A 486 -11.29 26.95 -16.26
C PHE A 486 -12.51 27.06 -15.37
N LYS A 487 -13.04 28.28 -15.15
CA LYS A 487 -14.27 28.53 -14.37
C LYS A 487 -15.46 27.76 -14.92
N LYS A 488 -15.70 27.80 -16.24
CA LYS A 488 -16.76 27.02 -16.90
C LYS A 488 -16.59 25.51 -16.67
N GLY A 489 -15.35 25.02 -16.70
CA GLY A 489 -15.04 23.63 -16.40
C GLY A 489 -15.34 23.25 -14.95
N ILE A 490 -15.11 24.15 -13.99
CA ILE A 490 -15.43 23.91 -12.58
C ILE A 490 -16.94 23.98 -12.32
N LEU A 491 -17.65 24.92 -12.95
CA LEU A 491 -19.09 25.07 -12.80
C LEU A 491 -19.86 23.78 -13.14
N LYS A 492 -19.36 22.99 -14.12
CA LYS A 492 -19.94 21.68 -14.48
C LYS A 492 -19.83 20.63 -13.36
N VAL A 493 -18.85 20.78 -12.48
CA VAL A 493 -18.52 19.79 -11.44
C VAL A 493 -18.52 20.37 -10.02
N LYS A 494 -19.06 21.57 -9.85
CA LYS A 494 -19.07 22.34 -8.58
C LYS A 494 -19.61 21.56 -7.39
N ASP A 495 -20.63 20.72 -7.62
CA ASP A 495 -21.30 19.96 -6.58
C ASP A 495 -20.44 18.79 -6.06
N TYR A 496 -19.41 18.40 -6.81
CA TYR A 496 -18.49 17.29 -6.53
C TYR A 496 -17.13 17.73 -5.99
N LEU A 497 -16.93 19.03 -5.72
CA LEU A 497 -15.65 19.54 -5.20
C LEU A 497 -15.40 19.16 -3.74
N PHE A 498 -16.46 19.10 -2.95
CA PHE A 498 -16.39 18.94 -1.49
C PHE A 498 -17.08 17.68 -0.97
N THR A 499 -17.27 16.66 -1.80
CA THR A 499 -17.86 15.38 -1.42
C THR A 499 -17.03 14.71 -0.32
N PHE A 500 -15.70 14.81 -0.39
CA PHE A 500 -14.76 14.26 0.58
C PHE A 500 -14.92 14.83 2.00
N LEU A 501 -15.50 16.03 2.16
CA LEU A 501 -15.79 16.59 3.47
C LEU A 501 -17.01 15.96 4.15
N SER A 502 -17.95 15.46 3.34
CA SER A 502 -19.18 14.82 3.84
C SER A 502 -19.03 13.31 4.03
N ASN A 503 -18.05 12.69 3.38
CA ASN A 503 -17.81 11.24 3.46
C ASN A 503 -16.34 10.96 3.79
N PRO A 504 -16.05 10.41 4.99
CA PRO A 504 -14.68 10.13 5.42
C PRO A 504 -13.94 9.08 4.59
N LEU A 505 -14.62 8.23 3.86
CA LEU A 505 -14.00 7.22 3.00
C LEU A 505 -13.51 7.80 1.66
N VAL A 506 -14.03 8.98 1.25
CA VAL A 506 -13.71 9.58 -0.04
C VAL A 506 -12.44 10.43 0.08
N PRO A 507 -11.37 10.14 -0.66
CA PRO A 507 -10.19 10.99 -0.74
C PRO A 507 -10.48 12.26 -1.55
N TYR A 508 -9.73 13.32 -1.31
CA TYR A 508 -9.85 14.59 -2.05
C TYR A 508 -9.08 14.56 -3.39
N ASP A 509 -8.21 13.59 -3.61
CA ASP A 509 -7.43 13.41 -4.84
C ASP A 509 -7.55 11.99 -5.41
N ASN A 510 -7.10 11.82 -6.65
CA ASN A 510 -7.05 10.53 -7.36
C ASN A 510 -5.61 10.00 -7.51
N ASN A 511 -4.68 10.45 -6.69
CA ASN A 511 -3.26 10.10 -6.80
C ASN A 511 -3.00 8.59 -6.73
N ALA A 512 -3.87 7.83 -6.07
CA ALA A 512 -3.75 6.38 -6.00
C ALA A 512 -3.93 5.72 -7.38
N SER A 513 -4.94 6.17 -8.16
CA SER A 513 -5.17 5.67 -9.53
C SER A 513 -4.05 6.13 -10.48
N GLU A 514 -3.61 7.38 -10.36
CA GLU A 514 -2.45 7.89 -11.13
C GLU A 514 -1.19 7.04 -10.89
N ARG A 515 -0.91 6.64 -9.64
CA ARG A 515 0.21 5.72 -9.34
C ARG A 515 0.02 4.35 -9.98
N GLY A 516 -1.22 3.84 -10.02
CA GLY A 516 -1.55 2.58 -10.68
C GLY A 516 -1.25 2.60 -12.18
N VAL A 517 -1.69 3.64 -12.89
CA VAL A 517 -1.43 3.76 -14.34
C VAL A 517 0.04 3.99 -14.67
N ARG A 518 0.85 4.56 -13.75
CA ARG A 518 2.30 4.73 -13.95
C ARG A 518 3.03 3.41 -14.19
N LYS A 519 2.62 2.31 -13.56
CA LYS A 519 3.20 0.98 -13.79
C LYS A 519 2.98 0.49 -15.22
N ILE A 520 1.78 0.73 -15.75
CA ILE A 520 1.46 0.40 -17.14
C ILE A 520 2.35 1.22 -18.09
N LYS A 521 2.57 2.50 -17.78
CA LYS A 521 3.51 3.34 -18.54
C LYS A 521 4.96 2.86 -18.45
N ILE A 522 5.39 2.33 -17.30
CA ILE A 522 6.73 1.72 -17.16
C ILE A 522 6.82 0.51 -18.08
N LYS A 523 5.83 -0.40 -18.05
CA LYS A 523 5.76 -1.56 -18.93
C LYS A 523 5.89 -1.16 -20.40
N GLN A 524 5.14 -0.15 -20.84
CA GLN A 524 5.21 0.36 -22.20
C GLN A 524 6.59 0.95 -22.54
N LYS A 525 7.19 1.75 -21.65
CA LYS A 525 8.53 2.34 -21.87
C LYS A 525 9.63 1.28 -21.99
N VAL A 526 9.53 0.20 -21.22
CA VAL A 526 10.53 -0.89 -21.20
C VAL A 526 10.34 -1.84 -22.39
N SER A 527 9.10 -2.16 -22.76
CA SER A 527 8.77 -3.14 -23.80
C SER A 527 8.41 -2.51 -25.16
N GLY A 528 8.29 -1.17 -25.24
CA GLY A 528 7.86 -0.43 -26.43
C GLY A 528 6.33 -0.45 -26.61
N CYS A 529 5.75 -1.62 -26.74
CA CYS A 529 4.30 -1.81 -26.89
C CYS A 529 3.89 -3.19 -26.38
N PHE A 530 2.59 -3.41 -26.25
CA PHE A 530 2.01 -4.76 -26.26
C PHE A 530 1.92 -5.23 -27.71
N ARG A 531 2.30 -6.47 -28.00
CA ARG A 531 2.32 -6.97 -29.38
C ARG A 531 0.94 -7.36 -29.89
N THR A 532 0.06 -7.82 -28.97
CA THR A 532 -1.29 -8.29 -29.28
C THR A 532 -2.29 -7.86 -28.21
N ASP A 533 -3.58 -7.80 -28.57
CA ASP A 533 -4.69 -7.55 -27.63
C ASP A 533 -4.68 -8.57 -26.47
N GLY A 534 -4.58 -9.86 -26.81
CA GLY A 534 -4.52 -10.92 -25.80
C GLY A 534 -3.34 -10.77 -24.85
N GLY A 535 -2.17 -10.32 -25.32
CA GLY A 535 -1.02 -10.05 -24.45
C GLY A 535 -1.22 -8.86 -23.52
N ALA A 536 -1.98 -7.85 -23.96
CA ALA A 536 -2.35 -6.72 -23.11
C ALA A 536 -3.40 -7.14 -22.05
N ASP A 537 -4.37 -7.97 -22.42
CA ASP A 537 -5.36 -8.54 -21.50
C ASP A 537 -4.70 -9.47 -20.47
N ASP A 538 -3.78 -10.34 -20.89
CA ASP A 538 -3.03 -11.23 -20.01
C ASP A 538 -2.25 -10.43 -18.95
N PHE A 539 -1.60 -9.34 -19.39
CA PHE A 539 -0.93 -8.43 -18.47
C PHE A 539 -1.92 -7.77 -17.49
N ALA A 540 -3.04 -7.24 -17.97
CA ALA A 540 -4.03 -6.54 -17.16
C ALA A 540 -4.62 -7.43 -16.05
N LYS A 541 -4.95 -8.70 -16.37
CA LYS A 541 -5.47 -9.68 -15.41
C LYS A 541 -4.46 -10.00 -14.31
N LEU A 542 -3.27 -10.43 -14.69
CA LEU A 542 -2.22 -10.79 -13.73
C LEU A 542 -1.74 -9.59 -12.92
N HIS A 543 -1.70 -8.39 -13.53
CA HIS A 543 -1.38 -7.14 -12.83
C HIS A 543 -2.43 -6.79 -11.78
N SER A 544 -3.71 -6.96 -12.08
CA SER A 544 -4.81 -6.72 -11.15
C SER A 544 -4.69 -7.61 -9.90
N ILE A 545 -4.35 -8.88 -10.08
CA ILE A 545 -4.14 -9.83 -8.98
C ILE A 545 -2.93 -9.43 -8.13
N ALA A 546 -1.80 -9.15 -8.78
CA ALA A 546 -0.57 -8.77 -8.09
C ALA A 546 -0.72 -7.48 -7.28
N GLU A 547 -1.35 -6.45 -7.86
CA GLU A 547 -1.57 -5.17 -7.16
C GLU A 547 -2.62 -5.29 -6.03
N THR A 548 -3.65 -6.10 -6.23
CA THR A 548 -4.63 -6.40 -5.19
C THR A 548 -3.98 -7.14 -4.03
N ALA A 549 -3.14 -8.12 -4.29
CA ALA A 549 -2.39 -8.84 -3.26
C ALA A 549 -1.51 -7.89 -2.42
N MET A 550 -0.75 -7.01 -3.08
CA MET A 550 0.08 -6.02 -2.40
C MET A 550 -0.73 -5.10 -1.48
N LYS A 551 -1.88 -4.62 -1.94
CA LYS A 551 -2.77 -3.77 -1.14
C LYS A 551 -3.29 -4.46 0.12
N ASN A 552 -3.37 -5.78 0.10
CA ASN A 552 -3.77 -6.61 1.23
C ASN A 552 -2.56 -7.14 2.04
N GLY A 553 -1.36 -6.58 1.86
CA GLY A 553 -0.16 -6.98 2.60
C GLY A 553 0.45 -8.31 2.17
N ASN A 554 0.01 -8.88 1.04
CA ASN A 554 0.47 -10.16 0.52
C ASN A 554 1.59 -10.00 -0.52
N SER A 555 2.43 -11.02 -0.65
CA SER A 555 3.44 -11.10 -1.69
C SER A 555 2.80 -11.20 -3.07
N LYS A 556 3.22 -10.33 -4.01
CA LYS A 556 2.79 -10.37 -5.41
C LYS A 556 3.20 -11.68 -6.09
N PHE A 557 4.39 -12.20 -5.76
CA PHE A 557 4.87 -13.47 -6.28
C PHE A 557 3.99 -14.62 -5.79
N ASN A 558 3.72 -14.70 -4.49
CA ASN A 558 2.88 -15.76 -3.92
C ASN A 558 1.45 -15.72 -4.43
N ALA A 559 0.91 -14.53 -4.69
CA ALA A 559 -0.42 -14.40 -5.30
C ALA A 559 -0.46 -14.95 -6.74
N ILE A 560 0.58 -14.68 -7.54
CA ILE A 560 0.72 -15.26 -8.88
C ILE A 560 0.93 -16.77 -8.78
N LEU A 561 1.76 -17.25 -7.86
CA LEU A 561 1.99 -18.68 -7.65
C LEU A 561 0.68 -19.41 -7.27
N ALA A 562 -0.13 -18.84 -6.39
CA ALA A 562 -1.42 -19.40 -6.02
C ALA A 562 -2.39 -19.53 -7.21
N VAL A 563 -2.34 -18.59 -8.16
CA VAL A 563 -3.10 -18.69 -9.42
C VAL A 563 -2.54 -19.82 -10.30
N VAL A 564 -1.23 -19.98 -10.37
CA VAL A 564 -0.60 -21.02 -11.20
C VAL A 564 -0.93 -22.42 -10.69
N GLN A 565 -1.10 -22.59 -9.38
CA GLN A 565 -1.38 -23.86 -8.71
C GLN A 565 -2.85 -24.29 -8.76
N GLN A 566 -3.76 -23.44 -9.18
CA GLN A 566 -5.15 -23.79 -9.51
C GLN A 566 -5.25 -24.63 -10.80
#